data_35890cbdf7940a2c27f01fd08de1ebbc
#
_entry.id   35890cbdf7940a2c27f01fd08de1ebbc
#
_cell.length_a   1.000
_cell.length_b   1.000
_cell.length_c   1.000
_cell.angle_alpha   90.00
_cell.angle_beta   90.00
_cell.angle_gamma   90.00
#
_symmetry.space_group_name_H-M   'P 1'
#
loop_
_entity.id
_entity.type
_entity.pdbx_description
1 polymer ?
#
loop_
_entity_poly.entity_id
_entity_poly.type
_entity_poly.pdbx_seq_one_letter_code
_entity_poly.pdbx_strand_id
1 'polypeptide(L)'
;MRRKMQARDEEKILVGMDAHSEKLELCVARWTHGSDPVRCKSITTTVDALESTYSKQVPQGSLTLIEASQNTFSIVERLRRIGYEAKVLNSDVLKGMARRDRINDRIDAENLAKAYARGNGREVHVPGEEHREYRDVLFGYFAATKDALRAWNRVWGFCSAHGMKLPKGGRLNSVKDVETALEEAHLTKTQRFVGSMDIEQYKSAMDLKGRFQRQIELTVSKNKDMQALMQILGFRFIVSFALVAFVEDIRRFPNPGKLVAYVGLNPRMNSSGKDEGGNAMTSYGIPHLKALVTEAAQISLRHGEAPMHRWARRKLAEGKPYNKVIGGLARKMVVYAWHVLMGHPAPNCEMEASFTRKLELLGTRIGKDELKAQGFADKRAFAASIACLFYPKTSASTVSHDVCAATQANTGGLCERPAGRLGTPPRDKKS
;
A
#
# COMPACT_ATOMS: atom_id res chain seq x y z
N MET A 1 -31.84 -22.80 -21.69
CA MET A 1 -32.52 -22.48 -20.40
C MET A 1 -32.41 -23.54 -19.32
N ARG A 2 -31.88 -24.75 -19.58
CA ARG A 2 -31.80 -25.86 -18.57
C ARG A 2 -30.51 -25.98 -17.79
N ARG A 3 -29.45 -25.19 -18.06
CA ARG A 3 -28.14 -25.28 -17.34
C ARG A 3 -27.96 -24.33 -16.14
N LYS A 4 -28.95 -23.47 -15.84
CA LYS A 4 -28.91 -22.55 -14.65
C LYS A 4 -29.65 -23.07 -13.41
N MET A 5 -30.29 -24.22 -13.49
CA MET A 5 -31.11 -24.77 -12.37
C MET A 5 -30.39 -25.77 -11.46
N GLN A 6 -29.20 -26.27 -11.80
CA GLN A 6 -28.50 -27.29 -10.99
C GLN A 6 -27.54 -26.78 -9.91
N ALA A 7 -27.33 -25.47 -9.77
CA ALA A 7 -26.44 -24.89 -8.74
C ALA A 7 -27.19 -24.39 -7.49
N ARG A 8 -28.49 -24.68 -7.36
CA ARG A 8 -29.34 -24.08 -6.31
C ARG A 8 -29.53 -24.89 -5.04
N ASP A 9 -29.16 -26.15 -4.99
CA ASP A 9 -29.53 -27.06 -3.88
C ASP A 9 -28.33 -27.61 -3.06
N GLU A 10 -27.10 -27.16 -3.26
CA GLU A 10 -26.00 -27.57 -2.38
C GLU A 10 -26.04 -26.82 -1.05
N GLU A 11 -26.37 -27.57 0.00
CA GLU A 11 -26.27 -27.08 1.38
C GLU A 11 -24.79 -26.84 1.72
N LYS A 12 -24.44 -25.64 2.15
CA LYS A 12 -23.11 -25.24 2.58
C LYS A 12 -23.08 -24.95 4.08
N ILE A 13 -21.91 -25.19 4.68
CA ILE A 13 -21.68 -24.77 6.06
C ILE A 13 -20.93 -23.45 6.08
N LEU A 14 -21.55 -22.45 6.69
CA LEU A 14 -20.90 -21.16 6.96
C LEU A 14 -20.49 -21.10 8.43
N VAL A 15 -19.32 -20.57 8.69
CA VAL A 15 -18.82 -20.33 10.05
C VAL A 15 -18.55 -18.83 10.18
N GLY A 16 -19.44 -18.11 10.83
CA GLY A 16 -19.13 -16.74 11.25
C GLY A 16 -18.18 -16.78 12.44
N MET A 17 -17.13 -15.96 12.40
CA MET A 17 -16.15 -15.87 13.49
C MET A 17 -15.96 -14.42 13.89
N ASP A 18 -16.27 -14.12 15.15
CA ASP A 18 -15.84 -12.91 15.82
C ASP A 18 -14.53 -13.16 16.55
N ALA A 19 -13.49 -12.38 16.19
CA ALA A 19 -12.12 -12.64 16.60
C ALA A 19 -11.58 -11.50 17.47
N HIS A 20 -11.42 -11.76 18.75
CA HIS A 20 -10.69 -10.94 19.70
C HIS A 20 -9.23 -11.38 19.86
N SER A 21 -8.44 -10.69 20.69
CA SER A 21 -7.01 -10.95 20.88
C SER A 21 -6.72 -12.38 21.36
N GLU A 22 -7.54 -12.93 22.23
CA GLU A 22 -7.34 -14.25 22.84
C GLU A 22 -8.53 -15.20 22.62
N LYS A 23 -9.72 -14.65 22.51
CA LYS A 23 -10.99 -15.37 22.45
C LYS A 23 -11.60 -15.31 21.05
N LEU A 24 -12.14 -16.42 20.60
CA LEU A 24 -12.86 -16.54 19.34
C LEU A 24 -14.27 -17.07 19.60
N GLU A 25 -15.28 -16.40 19.06
CA GLU A 25 -16.65 -16.85 19.03
C GLU A 25 -17.03 -17.28 17.62
N LEU A 26 -17.49 -18.54 17.49
CA LEU A 26 -17.86 -19.11 16.21
C LEU A 26 -19.35 -19.44 16.20
N CYS A 27 -19.99 -19.11 15.08
CA CYS A 27 -21.35 -19.53 14.77
C CYS A 27 -21.32 -20.46 13.56
N VAL A 28 -21.52 -21.75 13.77
CA VAL A 28 -21.63 -22.75 12.68
C VAL A 28 -23.09 -22.78 12.22
N ALA A 29 -23.35 -22.51 10.96
CA ALA A 29 -24.69 -22.42 10.40
C ALA A 29 -24.79 -23.19 9.06
N ARG A 30 -25.92 -23.87 8.84
CA ARG A 30 -26.28 -24.41 7.52
C ARG A 30 -26.89 -23.33 6.65
N TRP A 31 -26.51 -23.32 5.39
CA TRP A 31 -26.96 -22.32 4.44
C TRP A 31 -27.25 -22.93 3.07
N THR A 32 -28.43 -22.62 2.55
CA THR A 32 -28.82 -22.89 1.16
C THR A 32 -28.95 -21.56 0.43
N HIS A 33 -28.50 -21.49 -0.81
CA HIS A 33 -28.48 -20.25 -1.57
C HIS A 33 -29.90 -19.64 -1.66
N GLY A 34 -30.00 -18.37 -1.24
CA GLY A 34 -31.28 -17.63 -1.26
C GLY A 34 -32.05 -17.68 0.04
N SER A 35 -31.55 -18.37 1.10
CA SER A 35 -32.12 -18.41 2.44
C SER A 35 -31.22 -17.70 3.46
N ASP A 36 -31.76 -17.41 4.64
CA ASP A 36 -30.93 -17.04 5.78
C ASP A 36 -30.25 -18.29 6.37
N PRO A 37 -28.99 -18.17 6.84
CA PRO A 37 -28.31 -19.26 7.51
C PRO A 37 -29.02 -19.68 8.80
N VAL A 38 -29.17 -20.99 8.99
CA VAL A 38 -29.74 -21.58 10.20
C VAL A 38 -28.61 -22.01 11.12
N ARG A 39 -28.51 -21.37 12.28
CA ARG A 39 -27.51 -21.70 13.30
C ARG A 39 -27.66 -23.13 13.81
N CYS A 40 -26.60 -23.93 13.69
CA CYS A 40 -26.52 -25.28 14.21
C CYS A 40 -25.83 -25.33 15.56
N LYS A 41 -24.73 -24.57 15.72
CA LYS A 41 -23.88 -24.62 16.92
C LYS A 41 -23.17 -23.28 17.12
N SER A 42 -22.98 -22.90 18.40
CA SER A 42 -22.05 -21.85 18.80
C SER A 42 -20.86 -22.50 19.54
N ILE A 43 -19.66 -22.04 19.24
CA ILE A 43 -18.43 -22.56 19.83
C ILE A 43 -17.62 -21.37 20.32
N THR A 44 -17.21 -21.41 21.59
CA THR A 44 -16.22 -20.49 22.14
C THR A 44 -14.88 -21.20 22.20
N THR A 45 -13.83 -20.60 21.69
CA THR A 45 -12.47 -21.14 21.72
C THR A 45 -11.45 -20.03 21.91
N THR A 46 -10.18 -20.40 21.98
CA THR A 46 -9.06 -19.46 22.04
C THR A 46 -8.29 -19.46 20.72
N VAL A 47 -7.50 -18.43 20.50
CA VAL A 47 -6.62 -18.35 19.33
C VAL A 47 -5.64 -19.56 19.30
N ASP A 48 -5.12 -19.97 20.47
CA ASP A 48 -4.20 -21.11 20.56
C ASP A 48 -4.86 -22.44 20.23
N ALA A 49 -6.12 -22.62 20.62
CA ALA A 49 -6.88 -23.84 20.39
C ALA A 49 -7.59 -23.91 19.02
N LEU A 50 -7.37 -22.91 18.14
CA LEU A 50 -8.09 -22.75 16.88
C LEU A 50 -8.07 -24.02 16.02
N GLU A 51 -6.89 -24.56 15.70
CA GLU A 51 -6.75 -25.72 14.81
C GLU A 51 -7.40 -26.96 15.41
N SER A 52 -7.20 -27.20 16.70
CA SER A 52 -7.79 -28.37 17.40
C SER A 52 -9.33 -28.26 17.48
N THR A 53 -9.86 -27.04 17.64
CA THR A 53 -11.30 -26.81 17.66
C THR A 53 -11.91 -27.03 16.28
N TYR A 54 -11.27 -26.52 15.22
CA TYR A 54 -11.74 -26.72 13.85
C TYR A 54 -11.72 -28.19 13.46
N SER A 55 -10.62 -28.90 13.70
CA SER A 55 -10.49 -30.33 13.36
C SER A 55 -11.52 -31.20 14.06
N LYS A 56 -11.97 -30.82 15.28
CA LYS A 56 -12.91 -31.64 16.08
C LYS A 56 -14.36 -31.26 15.91
N GLN A 57 -14.64 -29.96 15.63
CA GLN A 57 -15.98 -29.41 15.83
C GLN A 57 -16.58 -28.73 14.61
N VAL A 58 -15.77 -28.38 13.60
CA VAL A 58 -16.20 -27.71 12.38
C VAL A 58 -16.14 -28.70 11.22
N PRO A 59 -17.24 -28.92 10.46
CA PRO A 59 -17.22 -29.81 9.31
C PRO A 59 -16.22 -29.37 8.25
N GLN A 60 -15.53 -30.34 7.61
CA GLN A 60 -14.66 -30.06 6.47
C GLN A 60 -15.46 -29.45 5.31
N GLY A 61 -14.81 -28.59 4.50
CA GLY A 61 -15.47 -27.86 3.43
C GLY A 61 -16.30 -26.66 3.86
N SER A 62 -16.32 -26.32 5.17
CA SER A 62 -16.97 -25.11 5.68
C SER A 62 -16.24 -23.85 5.22
N LEU A 63 -17.02 -22.80 4.92
CA LEU A 63 -16.51 -21.46 4.64
C LEU A 63 -16.52 -20.59 5.90
N THR A 64 -15.35 -20.17 6.36
CA THR A 64 -15.22 -19.28 7.51
C THR A 64 -15.27 -17.82 7.08
N LEU A 65 -16.06 -17.02 7.78
CA LEU A 65 -16.29 -15.60 7.55
C LEU A 65 -15.80 -14.85 8.79
N ILE A 66 -14.82 -13.98 8.63
CA ILE A 66 -14.14 -13.29 9.74
C ILE A 66 -14.26 -11.79 9.52
N GLU A 67 -14.53 -11.02 10.58
CA GLU A 67 -14.45 -9.57 10.51
C GLU A 67 -12.99 -9.11 10.41
N ALA A 68 -12.74 -8.03 9.65
CA ALA A 68 -11.41 -7.44 9.54
C ALA A 68 -10.97 -6.82 10.88
N SER A 69 -10.03 -7.45 11.56
CA SER A 69 -9.41 -7.06 12.84
C SER A 69 -7.89 -7.23 12.79
N GLN A 70 -7.17 -6.93 13.87
CA GLN A 70 -5.71 -6.96 13.90
C GLN A 70 -5.12 -8.36 13.67
N ASN A 71 -5.74 -9.40 14.22
CA ASN A 71 -5.27 -10.79 14.16
C ASN A 71 -5.87 -11.60 12.99
N THR A 72 -6.76 -11.02 12.21
CA THR A 72 -7.52 -11.71 11.15
C THR A 72 -6.64 -12.43 10.15
N PHE A 73 -5.56 -11.81 9.69
CA PHE A 73 -4.70 -12.42 8.67
C PHE A 73 -3.96 -13.66 9.20
N SER A 74 -3.51 -13.62 10.45
CA SER A 74 -2.90 -14.78 11.12
C SER A 74 -3.89 -15.93 11.24
N ILE A 75 -5.13 -15.62 11.64
CA ILE A 75 -6.21 -16.62 11.75
C ILE A 75 -6.53 -17.25 10.39
N VAL A 76 -6.67 -16.44 9.34
CA VAL A 76 -6.92 -16.92 7.97
C VAL A 76 -5.82 -17.86 7.50
N GLU A 77 -4.56 -17.53 7.76
CA GLU A 77 -3.43 -18.36 7.38
C GLU A 77 -3.44 -19.70 8.11
N ARG A 78 -3.69 -19.70 9.42
CA ARG A 78 -3.80 -20.92 10.23
C ARG A 78 -4.93 -21.81 9.75
N LEU A 79 -6.10 -21.26 9.43
CA LEU A 79 -7.23 -22.00 8.87
C LEU A 79 -6.91 -22.60 7.50
N ARG A 80 -6.28 -21.83 6.62
CA ARG A 80 -5.85 -22.33 5.29
C ARG A 80 -4.83 -23.46 5.41
N ARG A 81 -3.91 -23.39 6.37
CA ARG A 81 -2.91 -24.45 6.63
C ARG A 81 -3.55 -25.79 7.00
N ILE A 82 -4.69 -25.78 7.69
CA ILE A 82 -5.46 -26.99 8.03
C ILE A 82 -6.58 -27.31 7.04
N GLY A 83 -6.59 -26.65 5.86
CA GLY A 83 -7.47 -26.98 4.75
C GLY A 83 -8.87 -26.37 4.79
N TYR A 84 -9.09 -25.32 5.61
CA TYR A 84 -10.35 -24.57 5.61
C TYR A 84 -10.27 -23.31 4.77
N GLU A 85 -11.36 -23.02 4.05
CA GLU A 85 -11.53 -21.76 3.35
C GLU A 85 -11.94 -20.66 4.33
N ALA A 86 -11.29 -19.50 4.23
CA ALA A 86 -11.62 -18.34 5.06
C ALA A 86 -11.63 -17.07 4.21
N LYS A 87 -12.68 -16.25 4.41
CA LYS A 87 -12.88 -14.93 3.81
C LYS A 87 -13.01 -13.87 4.88
N VAL A 88 -12.41 -12.73 4.62
CA VAL A 88 -12.47 -11.58 5.51
C VAL A 88 -13.53 -10.60 5.01
N LEU A 89 -14.40 -10.18 5.89
CA LEU A 89 -15.46 -9.21 5.59
C LEU A 89 -15.14 -7.85 6.21
N ASN A 90 -15.55 -6.78 5.54
CA ASN A 90 -15.36 -5.42 6.06
C ASN A 90 -16.26 -5.20 7.29
N SER A 91 -15.72 -4.56 8.34
CA SER A 91 -16.44 -4.19 9.57
C SER A 91 -17.68 -3.30 9.37
N ASP A 92 -17.73 -2.54 8.25
CA ASP A 92 -18.92 -1.73 7.94
C ASP A 92 -20.19 -2.56 7.73
N VAL A 93 -20.05 -3.86 7.44
CA VAL A 93 -21.16 -4.80 7.23
C VAL A 93 -21.95 -4.99 8.53
N LEU A 94 -21.25 -5.15 9.65
CA LEU A 94 -21.89 -5.34 10.97
C LEU A 94 -22.53 -4.06 11.49
N LYS A 95 -21.96 -2.89 11.21
CA LYS A 95 -22.51 -1.59 11.64
C LYS A 95 -23.92 -1.34 11.11
N GLY A 96 -24.25 -1.86 9.92
CA GLY A 96 -25.59 -1.76 9.32
C GLY A 96 -26.62 -2.76 9.89
N MET A 97 -26.15 -3.82 10.57
CA MET A 97 -27.01 -4.91 11.08
C MET A 97 -27.21 -4.87 12.60
N ALA A 98 -26.30 -4.24 13.33
CA ALA A 98 -26.37 -4.13 14.77
C ALA A 98 -27.49 -3.19 15.20
N ARG A 99 -28.55 -3.73 15.83
CA ARG A 99 -29.40 -2.92 16.73
C ARG A 99 -28.53 -2.53 17.92
N ARG A 100 -28.41 -1.23 18.19
CA ARG A 100 -27.53 -0.64 19.23
C ARG A 100 -27.67 -1.22 20.65
N ASP A 101 -28.70 -1.98 20.90
CA ASP A 101 -29.11 -2.41 22.26
C ASP A 101 -28.63 -3.83 22.62
N ARG A 102 -28.01 -4.58 21.71
CA ARG A 102 -27.54 -5.96 21.96
C ARG A 102 -26.23 -6.21 21.23
N ILE A 103 -25.14 -5.77 21.83
CA ILE A 103 -23.77 -6.12 21.37
C ILE A 103 -23.39 -7.42 22.12
N ASN A 104 -23.21 -8.52 21.38
CA ASN A 104 -22.73 -9.80 21.90
C ASN A 104 -21.95 -10.51 20.82
N ASP A 105 -20.73 -10.91 21.13
CA ASP A 105 -19.77 -11.59 20.22
C ASP A 105 -20.41 -12.77 19.45
N ARG A 106 -21.32 -13.51 20.10
CA ARG A 106 -22.05 -14.62 19.46
C ARG A 106 -23.05 -14.16 18.42
N ILE A 107 -23.68 -13.01 18.64
CA ILE A 107 -24.62 -12.38 17.70
C ILE A 107 -23.84 -11.83 16.52
N ASP A 108 -22.66 -11.26 16.76
CA ASP A 108 -21.82 -10.69 15.73
C ASP A 108 -21.24 -11.79 14.81
N ALA A 109 -20.82 -12.93 15.37
CA ALA A 109 -20.46 -14.10 14.59
C ALA A 109 -21.64 -14.63 13.71
N GLU A 110 -22.87 -14.65 14.22
CA GLU A 110 -24.05 -15.04 13.45
C GLU A 110 -24.37 -14.02 12.34
N ASN A 111 -24.24 -12.73 12.65
CA ASN A 111 -24.48 -11.64 11.72
C ASN A 111 -23.51 -11.65 10.55
N LEU A 112 -22.25 -12.07 10.74
CA LEU A 112 -21.29 -12.27 9.65
C LEU A 112 -21.78 -13.32 8.64
N ALA A 113 -22.26 -14.45 9.11
CA ALA A 113 -22.82 -15.49 8.25
C ALA A 113 -24.06 -14.98 7.49
N LYS A 114 -24.97 -14.27 8.16
CA LYS A 114 -26.17 -13.68 7.54
C LYS A 114 -25.81 -12.60 6.52
N ALA A 115 -24.85 -11.75 6.83
CA ALA A 115 -24.42 -10.70 5.92
C ALA A 115 -23.85 -11.27 4.61
N TYR A 116 -23.02 -12.30 4.70
CA TYR A 116 -22.48 -12.99 3.54
C TYR A 116 -23.58 -13.66 2.71
N ALA A 117 -24.47 -14.39 3.34
CA ALA A 117 -25.59 -15.08 2.69
C ALA A 117 -26.51 -14.13 1.91
N ARG A 118 -26.74 -12.93 2.45
CA ARG A 118 -27.55 -11.87 1.82
C ARG A 118 -26.80 -11.07 0.74
N GLY A 119 -25.53 -11.40 0.46
CA GLY A 119 -24.69 -10.68 -0.50
C GLY A 119 -24.22 -9.30 -0.02
N ASN A 120 -24.40 -8.97 1.25
CA ASN A 120 -23.99 -7.71 1.86
C ASN A 120 -22.52 -7.75 2.36
N GLY A 121 -21.91 -8.93 2.37
CA GLY A 121 -20.53 -9.15 2.80
C GLY A 121 -19.51 -8.67 1.79
N ARG A 122 -19.01 -7.44 1.93
CA ARG A 122 -17.90 -6.95 1.10
C ARG A 122 -16.60 -7.63 1.55
N GLU A 123 -16.06 -8.48 0.70
CA GLU A 123 -14.81 -9.19 0.95
C GLU A 123 -13.62 -8.21 0.98
N VAL A 124 -12.75 -8.39 1.97
CA VAL A 124 -11.47 -7.72 2.10
C VAL A 124 -10.39 -8.67 1.58
N HIS A 125 -9.52 -8.17 0.74
CA HIS A 125 -8.40 -8.96 0.24
C HIS A 125 -7.41 -9.28 1.37
N VAL A 126 -7.10 -10.55 1.51
CA VAL A 126 -6.06 -11.05 2.43
C VAL A 126 -4.74 -11.08 1.68
N PRO A 127 -3.77 -10.25 2.05
CA PRO A 127 -2.47 -10.20 1.37
C PRO A 127 -1.68 -11.49 1.61
N GLY A 128 -0.88 -11.87 0.62
CA GLY A 128 0.11 -12.94 0.75
C GLY A 128 1.20 -12.59 1.77
N GLU A 129 1.96 -13.60 2.22
CA GLU A 129 2.97 -13.45 3.27
C GLU A 129 4.01 -12.38 2.94
N GLU A 130 4.60 -12.44 1.76
CA GLU A 130 5.59 -11.46 1.28
C GLU A 130 5.07 -10.02 1.35
N HIS A 131 3.81 -9.79 0.94
CA HIS A 131 3.22 -8.45 0.95
C HIS A 131 2.83 -7.99 2.34
N ARG A 132 2.59 -8.91 3.28
CA ARG A 132 2.44 -8.57 4.70
C ARG A 132 3.76 -8.12 5.29
N GLU A 133 4.85 -8.83 5.02
CA GLU A 133 6.21 -8.41 5.42
C GLU A 133 6.55 -7.01 4.87
N TYR A 134 6.24 -6.75 3.60
CA TYR A 134 6.41 -5.41 3.03
C TYR A 134 5.61 -4.35 3.79
N ARG A 135 4.38 -4.66 4.17
CA ARG A 135 3.56 -3.73 4.96
C ARG A 135 4.13 -3.50 6.36
N ASP A 136 4.65 -4.54 7.00
CA ASP A 136 5.27 -4.42 8.32
C ASP A 136 6.51 -3.51 8.30
N VAL A 137 7.38 -3.70 7.30
CA VAL A 137 8.53 -2.81 7.06
C VAL A 137 8.07 -1.37 6.83
N LEU A 138 7.02 -1.18 6.02
CA LEU A 138 6.48 0.13 5.69
C LEU A 138 5.85 0.81 6.92
N PHE A 139 5.08 0.09 7.73
CA PHE A 139 4.52 0.63 8.97
C PHE A 139 5.58 0.97 9.98
N GLY A 140 6.65 0.16 10.10
CA GLY A 140 7.83 0.48 10.90
C GLY A 140 8.50 1.77 10.44
N TYR A 141 8.67 1.97 9.14
CA TYR A 141 9.18 3.22 8.56
C TYR A 141 8.30 4.42 8.90
N PHE A 142 6.98 4.29 8.81
CA PHE A 142 6.05 5.38 9.16
C PHE A 142 6.07 5.68 10.66
N ALA A 143 6.12 4.66 11.51
CA ALA A 143 6.23 4.84 12.96
C ALA A 143 7.51 5.60 13.32
N ALA A 144 8.66 5.13 12.83
CA ALA A 144 9.94 5.80 13.06
C ALA A 144 9.98 7.23 12.50
N THR A 145 9.31 7.48 11.36
CA THR A 145 9.19 8.84 10.80
C THR A 145 8.37 9.75 11.71
N LYS A 146 7.26 9.26 12.29
CA LYS A 146 6.45 10.02 13.24
C LYS A 146 7.22 10.30 14.53
N ASP A 147 7.96 9.32 15.03
CA ASP A 147 8.75 9.47 16.26
C ASP A 147 9.88 10.47 16.08
N ALA A 148 10.56 10.44 14.93
CA ALA A 148 11.55 11.45 14.60
C ALA A 148 10.93 12.87 14.54
N LEU A 149 9.74 13.02 13.93
CA LEU A 149 9.05 14.31 13.90
C LEU A 149 8.63 14.77 15.29
N ARG A 150 8.12 13.88 16.15
CA ARG A 150 7.74 14.19 17.52
C ARG A 150 8.95 14.61 18.36
N ALA A 151 10.05 13.88 18.24
CA ALA A 151 11.29 14.20 18.94
C ALA A 151 11.84 15.56 18.48
N TRP A 152 11.84 15.81 17.17
CA TRP A 152 12.25 17.09 16.60
C TRP A 152 11.39 18.27 17.08
N ASN A 153 10.08 18.08 17.17
CA ASN A 153 9.17 19.10 17.68
C ASN A 153 9.43 19.39 19.18
N ARG A 154 9.84 18.39 19.99
CA ARG A 154 10.25 18.61 21.38
C ARG A 154 11.55 19.41 21.46
N VAL A 155 12.55 19.05 20.64
CA VAL A 155 13.79 19.83 20.52
C VAL A 155 13.48 21.29 20.18
N TRP A 156 12.64 21.51 19.20
CA TRP A 156 12.19 22.85 18.81
C TRP A 156 11.47 23.59 19.95
N GLY A 157 10.53 22.91 20.62
CA GLY A 157 9.80 23.47 21.76
C GLY A 157 10.73 23.85 22.91
N PHE A 158 11.72 23.00 23.22
CA PHE A 158 12.73 23.26 24.22
C PHE A 158 13.56 24.52 23.87
N CYS A 159 14.08 24.57 22.64
CA CYS A 159 14.85 25.74 22.19
C CYS A 159 14.04 27.04 22.27
N SER A 160 12.79 27.00 21.86
CA SER A 160 11.89 28.15 21.90
C SER A 160 11.58 28.59 23.32
N ALA A 161 11.30 27.65 24.25
CA ALA A 161 10.99 27.95 25.66
C ALA A 161 12.15 28.58 26.41
N HIS A 162 13.40 28.30 26.01
CA HIS A 162 14.61 28.82 26.64
C HIS A 162 15.24 30.00 25.88
N GLY A 163 14.49 30.60 24.92
CA GLY A 163 14.95 31.78 24.18
C GLY A 163 16.23 31.54 23.36
N MET A 164 16.51 30.31 22.98
CA MET A 164 17.70 29.96 22.21
C MET A 164 17.63 30.57 20.81
N LYS A 165 18.71 31.21 20.38
CA LYS A 165 18.82 31.76 19.04
C LYS A 165 18.91 30.63 18.01
N LEU A 166 17.84 30.39 17.30
CA LEU A 166 17.82 29.45 16.20
C LEU A 166 18.42 30.10 14.93
N PRO A 167 19.03 29.33 14.03
CA PRO A 167 19.57 29.86 12.79
C PRO A 167 18.55 30.70 12.02
N LYS A 168 19.01 31.77 11.33
CA LYS A 168 18.16 32.66 10.52
C LYS A 168 17.29 31.85 9.55
N GLY A 169 15.98 32.04 9.64
CA GLY A 169 15.00 31.31 8.82
C GLY A 169 14.16 30.30 9.60
N GLY A 170 14.32 30.18 10.90
CA GLY A 170 13.46 29.36 11.76
C GLY A 170 13.55 27.86 11.51
N ARG A 171 14.50 27.38 10.72
CA ARG A 171 14.75 25.97 10.48
C ARG A 171 16.03 25.55 11.16
N LEU A 172 15.93 24.65 12.11
CA LEU A 172 17.06 23.87 12.59
C LEU A 172 17.46 22.93 11.45
N ASN A 173 18.53 23.29 10.72
CA ASN A 173 18.91 22.54 9.53
C ASN A 173 19.70 21.28 9.86
N SER A 174 20.29 21.20 11.07
CA SER A 174 21.01 20.02 11.50
C SER A 174 20.97 19.85 13.02
N VAL A 175 21.22 18.62 13.46
CA VAL A 175 21.42 18.29 14.88
C VAL A 175 22.61 19.06 15.45
N LYS A 176 23.67 19.24 14.66
CA LYS A 176 24.87 19.97 15.06
C LYS A 176 24.55 21.42 15.44
N ASP A 177 23.70 22.11 14.66
CA ASP A 177 23.30 23.49 14.96
C ASP A 177 22.59 23.59 16.31
N VAL A 178 21.79 22.57 16.68
CA VAL A 178 21.09 22.51 17.97
C VAL A 178 22.08 22.22 19.09
N GLU A 179 23.01 21.30 18.90
CA GLU A 179 24.05 20.96 19.91
C GLU A 179 24.90 22.19 20.21
N THR A 180 25.38 22.89 19.19
CA THR A 180 26.10 24.14 19.34
C THR A 180 25.27 25.21 20.08
N ALA A 181 24.01 25.38 19.69
CA ALA A 181 23.13 26.33 20.35
C ALA A 181 22.85 25.96 21.82
N LEU A 182 22.81 24.66 22.17
CA LEU A 182 22.72 24.18 23.56
C LEU A 182 23.98 24.49 24.39
N GLU A 183 25.14 24.40 23.75
CA GLU A 183 26.41 24.71 24.41
C GLU A 183 26.56 26.21 24.70
N GLU A 184 26.17 27.06 23.74
CA GLU A 184 26.27 28.51 23.85
C GLU A 184 25.18 29.15 24.73
N ALA A 185 24.06 28.47 24.96
CA ALA A 185 22.92 29.01 25.71
C ALA A 185 23.22 29.03 27.24
N HIS A 186 22.71 30.07 27.94
CA HIS A 186 22.73 30.19 29.38
C HIS A 186 21.70 29.23 30.02
N LEU A 187 22.01 27.94 30.03
CA LEU A 187 21.17 26.88 30.58
C LEU A 187 21.75 26.32 31.88
N THR A 188 20.87 25.96 32.82
CA THR A 188 21.26 25.18 33.99
C THR A 188 21.70 23.77 33.56
N LYS A 189 22.40 23.06 34.45
CA LYS A 189 22.82 21.67 34.23
C LYS A 189 21.63 20.76 33.88
N THR A 190 20.50 20.92 34.59
CA THR A 190 19.27 20.14 34.35
C THR A 190 18.62 20.46 32.99
N GLN A 191 18.55 21.74 32.64
CA GLN A 191 18.00 22.15 31.33
C GLN A 191 18.85 21.61 30.19
N ARG A 192 20.18 21.70 30.31
CA ARG A 192 21.09 21.14 29.28
C ARG A 192 20.94 19.62 29.16
N PHE A 193 20.79 18.92 30.31
CA PHE A 193 20.50 17.48 30.29
C PHE A 193 19.19 17.16 29.56
N VAL A 194 18.10 17.87 29.86
CA VAL A 194 16.79 17.64 29.15
C VAL A 194 16.92 17.88 27.66
N GLY A 195 17.52 18.97 27.21
CA GLY A 195 17.73 19.26 25.80
C GLY A 195 18.58 18.21 25.08
N SER A 196 19.63 17.69 25.75
CA SER A 196 20.45 16.62 25.18
C SER A 196 19.68 15.30 25.04
N MET A 197 18.79 14.96 25.98
CA MET A 197 17.94 13.76 25.89
C MET A 197 16.93 13.84 24.70
N ASP A 198 16.35 15.01 24.47
CA ASP A 198 15.47 15.21 23.31
C ASP A 198 16.22 15.04 21.99
N ILE A 199 17.46 15.51 21.89
CA ILE A 199 18.34 15.31 20.72
C ILE A 199 18.68 13.83 20.55
N GLU A 200 19.01 13.14 21.62
CA GLU A 200 19.33 11.70 21.57
C GLU A 200 18.14 10.87 21.11
N GLN A 201 16.94 11.19 21.59
CA GLN A 201 15.71 10.56 21.07
C GLN A 201 15.51 10.80 19.59
N TYR A 202 15.77 12.02 19.12
CA TYR A 202 15.68 12.33 17.68
C TYR A 202 16.70 11.52 16.87
N LYS A 203 17.95 11.46 17.32
CA LYS A 203 19.01 10.67 16.67
C LYS A 203 18.64 9.18 16.58
N SER A 204 18.14 8.61 17.68
CA SER A 204 17.70 7.23 17.74
C SER A 204 16.53 6.95 16.77
N ALA A 205 15.54 7.82 16.73
CA ALA A 205 14.41 7.69 15.80
C ALA A 205 14.84 7.83 14.33
N MET A 206 15.81 8.70 14.05
CA MET A 206 16.37 8.85 12.69
C MET A 206 17.20 7.65 12.26
N ASP A 207 17.97 7.03 13.16
CA ASP A 207 18.69 5.78 12.89
C ASP A 207 17.70 4.67 12.56
N LEU A 208 16.68 4.46 13.39
CA LEU A 208 15.64 3.45 13.16
C LEU A 208 14.93 3.66 11.82
N LYS A 209 14.56 4.91 11.53
CA LYS A 209 13.99 5.28 10.21
C LYS A 209 14.95 4.92 9.08
N GLY A 210 16.24 5.20 9.23
CA GLY A 210 17.28 4.88 8.25
C GLY A 210 17.39 3.36 7.99
N ARG A 211 17.29 2.55 9.02
CA ARG A 211 17.32 1.07 8.92
C ARG A 211 16.13 0.55 8.15
N PHE A 212 14.90 0.99 8.46
CA PHE A 212 13.71 0.64 7.67
C PHE A 212 13.81 1.12 6.22
N GLN A 213 14.29 2.34 6.01
CA GLN A 213 14.48 2.88 4.66
C GLN A 213 15.47 2.03 3.86
N ARG A 214 16.56 1.60 4.48
CA ARG A 214 17.52 0.70 3.84
C ARG A 214 16.89 -0.63 3.44
N GLN A 215 16.06 -1.22 4.30
CA GLN A 215 15.34 -2.46 3.97
C GLN A 215 14.40 -2.27 2.76
N ILE A 216 13.70 -1.14 2.69
CA ILE A 216 12.87 -0.77 1.54
C ILE A 216 13.74 -0.67 0.27
N GLU A 217 14.87 0.04 0.33
CA GLU A 217 15.77 0.25 -0.81
C GLU A 217 16.36 -1.08 -1.31
N LEU A 218 16.72 -1.99 -0.41
CA LEU A 218 17.18 -3.35 -0.75
C LEU A 218 16.09 -4.15 -1.46
N THR A 219 14.87 -4.10 -0.99
CA THR A 219 13.73 -4.78 -1.64
C THR A 219 13.45 -4.20 -3.03
N VAL A 220 13.43 -2.87 -3.15
CA VAL A 220 13.22 -2.18 -4.44
C VAL A 220 14.31 -2.56 -5.45
N SER A 221 15.55 -2.74 -5.01
CA SER A 221 16.65 -3.11 -5.91
C SER A 221 16.48 -4.50 -6.55
N LYS A 222 15.64 -5.36 -5.96
CA LYS A 222 15.39 -6.75 -6.42
C LYS A 222 14.01 -6.93 -7.07
N ASN A 223 13.09 -5.96 -6.93
CA ASN A 223 11.70 -6.08 -7.37
C ASN A 223 11.42 -5.26 -8.63
N LYS A 224 11.08 -5.96 -9.73
CA LYS A 224 10.86 -5.35 -11.06
C LYS A 224 9.64 -4.41 -11.09
N ASP A 225 8.57 -4.73 -10.39
CA ASP A 225 7.36 -3.91 -10.38
C ASP A 225 7.61 -2.59 -9.63
N MET A 226 8.36 -2.64 -8.53
CA MET A 226 8.78 -1.44 -7.80
C MET A 226 9.71 -0.56 -8.66
N GLN A 227 10.64 -1.18 -9.40
CA GLN A 227 11.51 -0.47 -10.34
C GLN A 227 10.70 0.14 -11.49
N ALA A 228 9.76 -0.60 -12.07
CA ALA A 228 8.88 -0.10 -13.12
C ALA A 228 8.11 1.16 -12.71
N LEU A 229 7.59 1.20 -11.49
CA LEU A 229 6.88 2.36 -10.96
C LEU A 229 7.78 3.60 -10.83
N MET A 230 9.10 3.44 -10.67
CA MET A 230 10.03 4.56 -10.60
C MET A 230 10.15 5.33 -11.93
N GLN A 231 9.64 4.82 -13.05
CA GLN A 231 9.51 5.56 -14.31
C GLN A 231 8.56 6.76 -14.17
N ILE A 232 7.65 6.75 -13.19
CA ILE A 232 6.71 7.84 -12.97
C ILE A 232 7.42 8.96 -12.22
N LEU A 233 7.38 10.19 -12.77
CA LEU A 233 7.98 11.36 -12.13
C LEU A 233 7.35 11.58 -10.76
N GLY A 234 8.20 11.77 -9.74
CA GLY A 234 7.79 11.88 -8.34
C GLY A 234 7.75 10.54 -7.59
N PHE A 235 7.66 9.40 -8.28
CA PHE A 235 7.76 8.10 -7.63
C PHE A 235 9.23 7.73 -7.43
N ARG A 236 9.56 7.47 -6.16
CA ARG A 236 10.87 6.96 -5.73
C ARG A 236 10.64 5.73 -4.86
N PHE A 237 11.68 5.26 -4.18
CA PHE A 237 11.71 3.99 -3.47
C PHE A 237 10.50 3.75 -2.56
N ILE A 238 10.19 4.72 -1.67
CA ILE A 238 9.12 4.57 -0.68
C ILE A 238 7.73 4.46 -1.34
N VAL A 239 7.45 5.31 -2.34
CA VAL A 239 6.15 5.31 -3.03
C VAL A 239 5.97 4.05 -3.85
N SER A 240 7.01 3.64 -4.59
CA SER A 240 6.99 2.42 -5.41
C SER A 240 6.84 1.17 -4.54
N PHE A 241 7.60 1.09 -3.45
CA PHE A 241 7.46 0.02 -2.46
C PHE A 241 6.06 -0.02 -1.86
N ALA A 242 5.54 1.12 -1.40
CA ALA A 242 4.22 1.19 -0.78
C ALA A 242 3.10 0.78 -1.74
N LEU A 243 3.17 1.19 -3.01
CA LEU A 243 2.19 0.77 -4.02
C LEU A 243 2.19 -0.75 -4.19
N VAL A 244 3.34 -1.37 -4.38
CA VAL A 244 3.43 -2.83 -4.54
C VAL A 244 3.00 -3.57 -3.27
N ALA A 245 3.41 -3.09 -2.08
CA ALA A 245 3.02 -3.68 -0.79
C ALA A 245 1.50 -3.74 -0.58
N PHE A 246 0.76 -2.75 -1.07
CA PHE A 246 -0.70 -2.71 -0.92
C PHE A 246 -1.45 -3.27 -2.13
N VAL A 247 -0.92 -3.09 -3.35
CA VAL A 247 -1.56 -3.56 -4.58
C VAL A 247 -1.42 -5.07 -4.74
N GLU A 248 -0.25 -5.64 -4.46
CA GLU A 248 0.08 -7.06 -4.63
C GLU A 248 -0.06 -7.49 -6.10
N ASP A 249 -1.21 -7.97 -6.52
CA ASP A 249 -1.51 -8.27 -7.92
C ASP A 249 -2.37 -7.15 -8.53
N ILE A 250 -1.84 -6.46 -9.55
CA ILE A 250 -2.56 -5.38 -10.23
C ILE A 250 -3.83 -5.87 -10.93
N ARG A 251 -3.90 -7.15 -11.31
CA ARG A 251 -5.06 -7.76 -11.99
C ARG A 251 -6.30 -7.81 -11.09
N ARG A 252 -6.15 -7.64 -9.78
CA ARG A 252 -7.28 -7.43 -8.85
C ARG A 252 -8.11 -6.19 -9.19
N PHE A 253 -7.52 -5.25 -9.91
CA PHE A 253 -8.15 -3.99 -10.28
C PHE A 253 -8.48 -4.01 -11.78
N PRO A 254 -9.72 -4.33 -12.16
CA PRO A 254 -10.12 -4.51 -13.56
C PRO A 254 -9.97 -3.23 -14.40
N ASN A 255 -9.88 -2.09 -13.76
CA ASN A 255 -9.60 -0.80 -14.40
C ASN A 255 -8.89 0.17 -13.44
N PRO A 256 -8.22 1.20 -13.96
CA PRO A 256 -7.46 2.14 -13.12
C PRO A 256 -8.33 2.91 -12.12
N GLY A 257 -9.62 3.11 -12.40
CA GLY A 257 -10.55 3.77 -11.48
C GLY A 257 -10.76 2.98 -10.17
N LYS A 258 -10.67 1.65 -10.21
CA LYS A 258 -10.74 0.80 -9.01
C LYS A 258 -9.48 0.93 -8.16
N LEU A 259 -8.29 1.03 -8.76
CA LEU A 259 -7.06 1.31 -8.03
C LEU A 259 -7.09 2.70 -7.39
N VAL A 260 -7.55 3.71 -8.13
CA VAL A 260 -7.71 5.08 -7.61
C VAL A 260 -8.65 5.12 -6.40
N ALA A 261 -9.76 4.36 -6.45
CA ALA A 261 -10.69 4.23 -5.33
C ALA A 261 -10.04 3.52 -4.13
N TYR A 262 -9.27 2.47 -4.38
CA TYR A 262 -8.54 1.72 -3.35
C TYR A 262 -7.51 2.58 -2.62
N VAL A 263 -6.78 3.42 -3.35
CA VAL A 263 -5.85 4.42 -2.77
C VAL A 263 -6.59 5.51 -1.98
N GLY A 264 -7.85 5.77 -2.31
CA GLY A 264 -8.66 6.81 -1.65
C GLY A 264 -8.56 8.18 -2.30
N LEU A 265 -8.30 8.23 -3.61
CA LEU A 265 -8.19 9.48 -4.38
C LEU A 265 -9.46 9.84 -5.16
N ASN A 266 -10.58 9.17 -4.91
CA ASN A 266 -11.87 9.55 -5.49
C ASN A 266 -12.45 10.79 -4.79
N PRO A 267 -13.08 11.71 -5.54
CA PRO A 267 -13.87 12.75 -4.94
C PRO A 267 -15.10 12.16 -4.23
N ARG A 268 -15.45 12.72 -3.08
CA ARG A 268 -16.69 12.39 -2.40
C ARG A 268 -17.85 13.07 -3.13
N MET A 269 -18.80 12.30 -3.61
CA MET A 269 -20.02 12.80 -4.22
C MET A 269 -21.06 13.05 -3.09
N ASN A 270 -21.25 14.28 -2.69
CA ASN A 270 -22.37 14.69 -1.85
C ASN A 270 -23.36 15.41 -2.76
N SER A 271 -24.20 14.69 -3.45
CA SER A 271 -25.34 15.27 -4.17
C SER A 271 -26.61 15.02 -3.37
N SER A 272 -26.91 15.90 -2.44
CA SER A 272 -28.22 16.00 -1.84
C SER A 272 -28.76 17.40 -2.14
N GLY A 273 -29.65 17.49 -3.13
CA GLY A 273 -30.37 18.73 -3.44
C GLY A 273 -29.53 19.80 -4.15
N LYS A 274 -29.93 21.07 -3.96
CA LYS A 274 -29.37 22.23 -4.67
C LYS A 274 -27.98 22.70 -4.21
N ASP A 275 -27.43 22.10 -3.15
CA ASP A 275 -26.10 22.44 -2.66
C ASP A 275 -25.04 21.58 -3.37
N GLU A 276 -24.33 22.17 -4.31
CA GLU A 276 -23.04 21.68 -4.79
C GLU A 276 -21.97 21.82 -3.68
N GLY A 277 -22.15 21.06 -2.59
CA GLY A 277 -21.20 20.99 -1.50
C GLY A 277 -19.82 20.62 -2.03
N GLY A 278 -18.81 21.35 -1.65
CA GLY A 278 -17.45 21.21 -2.17
C GLY A 278 -16.96 19.77 -2.13
N ASN A 279 -16.55 19.23 -3.26
CA ASN A 279 -16.08 17.86 -3.45
C ASN A 279 -14.78 17.62 -2.67
N ALA A 280 -14.87 17.30 -1.38
CA ALA A 280 -13.75 16.81 -0.59
C ALA A 280 -13.34 15.41 -1.09
N MET A 281 -12.08 15.03 -0.91
CA MET A 281 -11.67 13.65 -1.15
C MET A 281 -12.35 12.71 -0.15
N THR A 282 -12.63 11.48 -0.60
CA THR A 282 -13.15 10.42 0.28
C THR A 282 -12.26 10.19 1.49
N SER A 283 -12.86 9.86 2.64
CA SER A 283 -12.16 9.37 3.83
C SER A 283 -11.75 7.90 3.71
N TYR A 284 -12.35 7.16 2.76
CA TYR A 284 -12.01 5.77 2.47
C TYR A 284 -10.67 5.64 1.74
N GLY A 285 -10.09 4.43 1.79
CA GLY A 285 -8.83 4.09 1.16
C GLY A 285 -7.69 3.94 2.17
N ILE A 286 -6.46 3.93 1.68
CA ILE A 286 -5.25 3.71 2.49
C ILE A 286 -4.60 5.07 2.79
N PRO A 287 -4.73 5.63 4.02
CA PRO A 287 -4.29 6.99 4.32
C PRO A 287 -2.81 7.23 4.04
N HIS A 288 -1.95 6.27 4.39
CA HIS A 288 -0.51 6.38 4.16
C HIS A 288 -0.15 6.41 2.66
N LEU A 289 -0.78 5.53 1.87
CA LEU A 289 -0.54 5.49 0.42
C LEU A 289 -1.05 6.75 -0.26
N LYS A 290 -2.23 7.23 0.14
CA LYS A 290 -2.80 8.50 -0.32
C LYS A 290 -1.86 9.68 -0.03
N ALA A 291 -1.30 9.76 1.19
CA ALA A 291 -0.35 10.81 1.57
C ALA A 291 0.91 10.76 0.71
N LEU A 292 1.53 9.59 0.57
CA LEU A 292 2.74 9.41 -0.25
C LEU A 292 2.53 9.82 -1.71
N VAL A 293 1.44 9.37 -2.33
CA VAL A 293 1.16 9.73 -3.73
C VAL A 293 0.83 11.22 -3.88
N THR A 294 0.17 11.81 -2.89
CA THR A 294 -0.10 13.26 -2.89
C THR A 294 1.18 14.08 -2.77
N GLU A 295 2.11 13.69 -1.91
CA GLU A 295 3.44 14.30 -1.78
C GLU A 295 4.25 14.13 -3.08
N ALA A 296 4.24 12.94 -3.67
CA ALA A 296 4.86 12.69 -4.97
C ALA A 296 4.29 13.60 -6.07
N ALA A 297 2.98 13.86 -6.06
CA ALA A 297 2.34 14.77 -7.00
C ALA A 297 2.80 16.22 -6.80
N GLN A 298 2.96 16.68 -5.56
CA GLN A 298 3.49 18.01 -5.27
C GLN A 298 4.94 18.19 -5.78
N ILE A 299 5.77 17.17 -5.57
CA ILE A 299 7.16 17.19 -6.06
C ILE A 299 7.19 17.16 -7.59
N SER A 300 6.38 16.29 -8.20
CA SER A 300 6.35 16.12 -9.66
C SER A 300 5.87 17.39 -10.38
N LEU A 301 4.95 18.15 -9.78
CA LEU A 301 4.43 19.38 -10.38
C LEU A 301 5.51 20.43 -10.62
N ARG A 302 6.56 20.46 -9.79
CA ARG A 302 7.66 21.43 -9.88
C ARG A 302 8.57 21.19 -11.08
N HIS A 303 8.72 19.92 -11.48
CA HIS A 303 9.74 19.49 -12.44
C HIS A 303 9.17 18.79 -13.68
N GLY A 304 7.89 18.44 -13.67
CA GLY A 304 7.29 17.63 -14.73
C GLY A 304 6.81 18.42 -15.93
N GLU A 305 7.07 17.90 -17.14
CA GLU A 305 6.61 18.45 -18.41
C GLU A 305 5.59 17.57 -19.14
N ALA A 306 5.27 16.40 -18.58
CA ALA A 306 4.25 15.52 -19.15
C ALA A 306 2.86 16.20 -19.23
N PRO A 307 1.95 15.75 -20.09
CA PRO A 307 0.62 16.32 -20.27
C PRO A 307 -0.16 16.51 -18.97
N MET A 308 0.02 15.60 -18.00
CA MET A 308 -0.64 15.71 -16.69
C MET A 308 -0.14 16.91 -15.87
N HIS A 309 1.16 17.27 -15.98
CA HIS A 309 1.72 18.43 -15.27
C HIS A 309 1.30 19.74 -15.92
N ARG A 310 1.30 19.80 -17.28
CA ARG A 310 0.75 20.94 -18.02
C ARG A 310 -0.72 21.17 -17.70
N TRP A 311 -1.51 20.08 -17.63
CA TRP A 311 -2.89 20.16 -17.16
C TRP A 311 -3.01 20.75 -15.74
N ALA A 312 -2.18 20.31 -14.80
CA ALA A 312 -2.20 20.79 -13.43
C ALA A 312 -1.85 22.29 -13.36
N ARG A 313 -0.78 22.72 -14.05
CA ARG A 313 -0.39 24.14 -14.11
C ARG A 313 -1.49 25.01 -14.74
N ARG A 314 -2.12 24.54 -15.81
CA ARG A 314 -3.26 25.24 -16.42
C ARG A 314 -4.41 25.40 -15.42
N LYS A 315 -4.75 24.34 -14.67
CA LYS A 315 -5.82 24.41 -13.67
C LYS A 315 -5.50 25.37 -12.52
N LEU A 316 -4.24 25.49 -12.13
CA LEU A 316 -3.80 26.50 -11.16
C LEU A 316 -3.93 27.92 -11.73
N ALA A 317 -3.54 28.12 -12.99
CA ALA A 317 -3.69 29.41 -13.67
C ALA A 317 -5.18 29.82 -13.85
N GLU A 318 -6.08 28.84 -13.99
CA GLU A 318 -7.53 29.05 -13.98
C GLU A 318 -8.10 29.35 -12.57
N GLY A 319 -7.26 29.52 -11.55
CA GLY A 319 -7.68 29.84 -10.17
C GLY A 319 -8.24 28.65 -9.37
N LYS A 320 -8.06 27.40 -9.83
CA LYS A 320 -8.51 26.23 -9.05
C LYS A 320 -7.65 26.06 -7.79
N PRO A 321 -8.25 25.73 -6.62
CA PRO A 321 -7.53 25.56 -5.36
C PRO A 321 -6.41 24.53 -5.48
N TYR A 322 -5.23 24.85 -4.97
CA TYR A 322 -4.01 24.04 -5.05
C TYR A 322 -4.24 22.58 -4.65
N ASN A 323 -4.85 22.33 -3.50
CA ASN A 323 -5.10 20.97 -3.01
C ASN A 323 -6.03 20.14 -3.91
N LYS A 324 -7.00 20.79 -4.59
CA LYS A 324 -7.87 20.12 -5.57
C LYS A 324 -7.08 19.72 -6.82
N VAL A 325 -6.17 20.58 -7.27
CA VAL A 325 -5.32 20.30 -8.44
C VAL A 325 -4.32 19.19 -8.13
N ILE A 326 -3.66 19.24 -6.98
CA ILE A 326 -2.73 18.19 -6.53
C ILE A 326 -3.44 16.85 -6.40
N GLY A 327 -4.64 16.80 -5.81
CA GLY A 327 -5.44 15.57 -5.75
C GLY A 327 -5.78 15.01 -7.14
N GLY A 328 -6.09 15.88 -8.09
CA GLY A 328 -6.30 15.50 -9.48
C GLY A 328 -5.04 14.97 -10.17
N LEU A 329 -3.88 15.57 -9.90
CA LEU A 329 -2.58 15.11 -10.38
C LEU A 329 -2.20 13.75 -9.77
N ALA A 330 -2.32 13.61 -8.45
CA ALA A 330 -2.11 12.35 -7.74
C ALA A 330 -2.96 11.21 -8.32
N ARG A 331 -4.25 11.50 -8.58
CA ARG A 331 -5.15 10.53 -9.25
C ARG A 331 -4.63 10.11 -10.62
N LYS A 332 -4.15 11.04 -11.45
CA LYS A 332 -3.56 10.72 -12.76
C LYS A 332 -2.30 9.87 -12.61
N MET A 333 -1.45 10.15 -11.62
CA MET A 333 -0.26 9.35 -11.34
C MET A 333 -0.60 7.91 -10.96
N VAL A 334 -1.68 7.68 -10.18
CA VAL A 334 -2.15 6.31 -9.87
C VAL A 334 -2.71 5.61 -11.09
N VAL A 335 -3.39 6.33 -12.01
CA VAL A 335 -3.80 5.77 -13.30
C VAL A 335 -2.58 5.31 -14.10
N TYR A 336 -1.52 6.10 -14.15
CA TYR A 336 -0.26 5.70 -14.80
C TYR A 336 0.38 4.49 -14.11
N ALA A 337 0.37 4.44 -12.77
CA ALA A 337 0.89 3.30 -12.03
C ALA A 337 0.15 2.00 -12.39
N TRP A 338 -1.18 2.05 -12.56
CA TRP A 338 -1.95 0.91 -13.03
C TRP A 338 -1.50 0.43 -14.41
N HIS A 339 -1.31 1.36 -15.36
CA HIS A 339 -0.84 1.00 -16.71
C HIS A 339 0.57 0.41 -16.69
N VAL A 340 1.49 1.00 -15.94
CA VAL A 340 2.86 0.49 -15.78
C VAL A 340 2.87 -0.93 -15.23
N LEU A 341 2.12 -1.19 -14.16
CA LEU A 341 2.06 -2.52 -13.54
C LEU A 341 1.34 -3.56 -14.42
N MET A 342 0.41 -3.12 -15.28
CA MET A 342 -0.21 -3.99 -16.31
C MET A 342 0.73 -4.28 -17.49
N GLY A 343 1.93 -3.69 -17.52
CA GLY A 343 2.87 -3.82 -18.63
C GLY A 343 2.45 -3.06 -19.89
N HIS A 344 1.55 -2.08 -19.76
CA HIS A 344 1.17 -1.22 -20.88
C HIS A 344 2.24 -0.13 -21.09
N PRO A 345 2.53 0.26 -22.34
CA PRO A 345 3.41 1.40 -22.61
C PRO A 345 2.88 2.64 -21.89
N ALA A 346 3.77 3.32 -21.19
CA ALA A 346 3.44 4.57 -20.50
C ALA A 346 4.13 5.75 -21.21
N PRO A 347 3.56 6.25 -22.32
CA PRO A 347 4.23 7.20 -23.22
C PRO A 347 4.53 8.56 -22.61
N ASN A 348 4.05 8.82 -21.42
CA ASN A 348 4.24 10.07 -20.68
C ASN A 348 5.00 9.87 -19.36
N CYS A 349 5.73 8.77 -19.23
CA CYS A 349 6.65 8.54 -18.13
C CYS A 349 7.88 9.47 -18.22
N GLU A 350 8.66 9.44 -17.18
CA GLU A 350 9.90 10.18 -17.07
C GLU A 350 10.87 9.84 -18.22
N MET A 351 11.68 10.82 -18.62
CA MET A 351 12.74 10.55 -19.59
C MET A 351 13.74 9.52 -19.03
N GLU A 352 14.28 8.68 -19.88
CA GLU A 352 15.27 7.64 -19.53
C GLU A 352 16.39 8.16 -18.62
N ALA A 353 16.94 9.33 -18.91
CA ALA A 353 17.99 9.96 -18.11
C ALA A 353 17.59 10.22 -16.66
N SER A 354 16.34 10.59 -16.41
CA SER A 354 15.83 10.86 -15.06
C SER A 354 15.56 9.56 -14.30
N PHE A 355 15.06 8.56 -15.00
CA PHE A 355 14.87 7.21 -14.45
C PHE A 355 16.21 6.57 -14.09
N THR A 356 17.21 6.65 -14.97
CA THR A 356 18.57 6.16 -14.72
C THR A 356 19.20 6.81 -13.49
N ARG A 357 19.04 8.12 -13.30
CA ARG A 357 19.53 8.82 -12.09
C ARG A 357 18.90 8.28 -10.81
N LYS A 358 17.60 7.92 -10.83
CA LYS A 358 16.94 7.31 -9.67
C LYS A 358 17.54 5.92 -9.37
N LEU A 359 17.83 5.14 -10.40
CA LEU A 359 18.48 3.83 -10.25
C LEU A 359 19.91 3.96 -9.75
N GLU A 360 20.70 4.91 -10.27
CA GLU A 360 22.06 5.19 -9.75
C GLU A 360 22.02 5.62 -8.27
N LEU A 361 21.02 6.43 -7.89
CA LEU A 361 20.83 6.78 -6.50
C LEU A 361 20.47 5.57 -5.64
N LEU A 362 19.61 4.66 -6.15
CA LEU A 362 19.31 3.40 -5.49
C LEU A 362 20.58 2.58 -5.30
N GLY A 363 21.38 2.41 -6.35
CA GLY A 363 22.66 1.72 -6.29
C GLY A 363 23.64 2.35 -5.29
N THR A 364 23.67 3.68 -5.19
CA THR A 364 24.47 4.37 -4.17
C THR A 364 24.01 4.04 -2.76
N ARG A 365 22.69 3.96 -2.53
CA ARG A 365 22.10 3.73 -1.21
C ARG A 365 22.25 2.30 -0.74
N ILE A 366 22.07 1.30 -1.62
CA ILE A 366 22.27 -0.11 -1.26
C ILE A 366 23.75 -0.47 -1.06
N GLY A 367 24.66 0.32 -1.62
CA GLY A 367 26.11 0.19 -1.41
C GLY A 367 26.78 -0.84 -2.30
N LYS A 368 28.12 -0.78 -2.32
CA LYS A 368 28.96 -1.57 -3.24
C LYS A 368 28.87 -3.09 -2.98
N ASP A 369 28.80 -3.50 -1.74
CA ASP A 369 28.80 -4.93 -1.39
C ASP A 369 27.52 -5.61 -1.85
N GLU A 370 26.37 -4.95 -1.65
CA GLU A 370 25.09 -5.46 -2.13
C GLU A 370 25.01 -5.47 -3.67
N LEU A 371 25.55 -4.45 -4.34
CA LEU A 371 25.64 -4.43 -5.80
C LEU A 371 26.47 -5.61 -6.34
N LYS A 372 27.61 -5.90 -5.72
CA LYS A 372 28.43 -7.06 -6.06
C LYS A 372 27.71 -8.39 -5.79
N ALA A 373 26.99 -8.48 -4.67
CA ALA A 373 26.17 -9.66 -4.34
C ALA A 373 25.05 -9.90 -5.36
N GLN A 374 24.54 -8.82 -5.98
CA GLN A 374 23.56 -8.88 -7.06
C GLN A 374 24.19 -9.05 -8.46
N GLY A 375 25.52 -9.17 -8.56
CA GLY A 375 26.24 -9.39 -9.81
C GLY A 375 26.59 -8.12 -10.60
N PHE A 376 26.50 -6.93 -9.98
CA PHE A 376 26.82 -5.66 -10.64
C PHE A 376 28.19 -5.10 -10.23
N ALA A 377 28.97 -4.65 -11.19
CA ALA A 377 30.28 -4.07 -10.95
C ALA A 377 30.18 -2.76 -10.15
N ASP A 378 29.22 -1.93 -10.50
CA ASP A 378 28.97 -0.64 -9.87
C ASP A 378 27.49 -0.18 -10.05
N LYS A 379 27.16 0.99 -9.48
CA LYS A 379 25.84 1.59 -9.57
C LYS A 379 25.41 1.97 -10.99
N ARG A 380 26.36 2.26 -11.90
CA ARG A 380 26.06 2.60 -13.29
C ARG A 380 25.69 1.35 -14.07
N ALA A 381 26.45 0.26 -13.88
CA ALA A 381 26.12 -1.04 -14.45
C ALA A 381 24.74 -1.53 -13.99
N PHE A 382 24.44 -1.40 -12.69
CA PHE A 382 23.13 -1.69 -12.12
C PHE A 382 22.02 -0.84 -12.78
N ALA A 383 22.19 0.48 -12.84
CA ALA A 383 21.20 1.38 -13.41
C ALA A 383 20.99 1.12 -14.92
N ALA A 384 22.06 0.90 -15.68
CA ALA A 384 21.98 0.61 -17.10
C ALA A 384 21.28 -0.71 -17.39
N SER A 385 21.57 -1.77 -16.62
CA SER A 385 20.93 -3.08 -16.75
C SER A 385 19.41 -2.99 -16.55
N ILE A 386 18.96 -2.29 -15.49
CA ILE A 386 17.53 -2.13 -15.23
C ILE A 386 16.89 -1.19 -16.27
N ALA A 387 17.54 -0.07 -16.62
CA ALA A 387 17.01 0.86 -17.61
C ALA A 387 16.77 0.18 -18.96
N CYS A 388 17.65 -0.70 -19.41
CA CYS A 388 17.47 -1.48 -20.62
C CYS A 388 16.18 -2.31 -20.67
N LEU A 389 15.67 -2.77 -19.53
CA LEU A 389 14.42 -3.54 -19.47
C LEU A 389 13.20 -2.70 -19.81
N PHE A 390 13.25 -1.40 -19.54
CA PHE A 390 12.11 -0.48 -19.71
C PHE A 390 12.28 0.47 -20.90
N TYR A 391 13.52 0.70 -21.35
CA TYR A 391 13.88 1.54 -22.49
C TYR A 391 14.81 0.74 -23.42
N PRO A 392 14.31 -0.29 -24.12
CA PRO A 392 15.14 -1.05 -25.04
C PRO A 392 15.62 -0.13 -26.16
N LYS A 393 16.96 -0.03 -26.32
CA LYS A 393 17.54 0.72 -27.43
C LYS A 393 17.13 0.03 -28.72
N THR A 394 16.32 0.67 -29.53
CA THR A 394 16.10 0.27 -30.91
C THR A 394 17.47 0.24 -31.61
N SER A 395 17.81 -0.86 -32.22
CA SER A 395 19.10 -1.21 -32.80
C SER A 395 19.60 -0.17 -33.78
N ALA A 396 20.44 0.75 -33.30
CA ALA A 396 21.36 1.57 -34.10
C ALA A 396 22.46 2.12 -33.18
N SER A 397 23.20 1.25 -32.52
CA SER A 397 24.58 1.43 -32.10
C SER A 397 25.06 0.20 -31.31
N THR A 398 25.98 -0.53 -31.89
CA THR A 398 26.71 -1.65 -31.30
C THR A 398 27.39 -1.24 -30.00
N VAL A 399 26.88 -1.70 -28.87
CA VAL A 399 27.63 -1.85 -27.63
C VAL A 399 27.18 -3.14 -26.96
N SER A 400 28.12 -4.08 -26.92
CA SER A 400 28.22 -5.37 -26.26
C SER A 400 26.95 -6.03 -25.69
N HIS A 401 26.51 -7.09 -26.35
CA HIS A 401 25.44 -8.03 -25.97
C HIS A 401 25.65 -8.77 -24.63
N ASP A 402 26.83 -8.63 -24.00
CA ASP A 402 27.20 -9.49 -22.87
C ASP A 402 26.54 -9.10 -21.54
N VAL A 403 26.03 -7.88 -21.38
CA VAL A 403 25.42 -7.42 -20.13
C VAL A 403 23.95 -7.83 -19.99
N CYS A 404 23.23 -7.99 -21.12
CA CYS A 404 21.81 -8.42 -21.07
C CYS A 404 21.65 -9.94 -20.84
N ALA A 405 22.61 -10.74 -21.31
CA ALA A 405 22.55 -12.21 -21.18
C ALA A 405 22.77 -12.68 -19.74
N ALA A 406 23.60 -11.98 -18.95
CA ALA A 406 23.88 -12.31 -17.57
C ALA A 406 22.66 -12.16 -16.64
N THR A 407 21.71 -11.26 -16.98
CA THR A 407 20.53 -11.01 -16.18
C THR A 407 19.42 -12.05 -16.43
N GLN A 408 19.42 -12.70 -17.60
CA GLN A 408 18.46 -13.77 -17.91
C GLN A 408 18.84 -15.11 -17.30
N ALA A 409 20.14 -15.38 -17.08
CA ALA A 409 20.63 -16.62 -16.52
C ALA A 409 20.40 -16.76 -15.01
N ASN A 410 20.23 -15.64 -14.28
CA ASN A 410 20.04 -15.66 -12.81
C ASN A 410 18.56 -15.57 -12.37
N THR A 411 17.60 -15.53 -13.30
CA THR A 411 16.17 -15.56 -12.99
C THR A 411 15.53 -16.84 -13.58
N GLY A 412 16.06 -17.99 -13.16
CA GLY A 412 15.46 -19.29 -13.46
C GLY A 412 14.05 -19.38 -12.92
N GLY A 413 13.08 -19.41 -13.83
CA GLY A 413 11.72 -19.86 -13.58
C GLY A 413 10.77 -18.74 -13.10
N LEU A 414 10.03 -18.18 -14.06
CA LEU A 414 8.56 -18.06 -14.00
C LEU A 414 8.02 -17.23 -15.16
N CYS A 415 7.15 -17.87 -15.91
CA CYS A 415 6.13 -17.30 -16.79
C CYS A 415 6.56 -16.73 -18.15
N GLU A 416 6.63 -17.62 -19.12
CA GLU A 416 6.41 -17.27 -20.53
C GLU A 416 4.99 -16.67 -20.69
N ARG A 417 4.91 -15.45 -21.21
CA ARG A 417 3.64 -14.83 -21.61
C ARG A 417 3.39 -15.14 -23.09
N PRO A 418 2.25 -15.72 -23.46
CA PRO A 418 1.92 -15.88 -24.86
C PRO A 418 1.59 -14.51 -25.48
N ALA A 419 2.24 -14.20 -26.60
CA ALA A 419 1.92 -13.06 -27.45
C ALA A 419 0.61 -13.31 -28.18
N GLY A 420 -0.50 -12.88 -27.60
CA GLY A 420 -1.83 -12.87 -28.24
C GLY A 420 -1.95 -11.67 -29.18
N ARG A 421 -1.97 -11.92 -30.48
CA ARG A 421 -2.40 -10.94 -31.49
C ARG A 421 -3.88 -10.62 -31.25
N LEU A 422 -4.19 -9.41 -30.83
CA LEU A 422 -5.55 -8.88 -30.83
C LEU A 422 -5.91 -8.42 -32.23
N GLY A 423 -6.79 -9.18 -32.87
CA GLY A 423 -7.48 -8.79 -34.08
C GLY A 423 -8.42 -7.61 -33.80
N THR A 424 -8.39 -6.64 -34.69
CA THR A 424 -9.32 -5.51 -34.75
C THR A 424 -10.74 -5.99 -35.03
N PRO A 425 -11.77 -5.57 -34.27
CA PRO A 425 -13.16 -5.85 -34.65
C PRO A 425 -13.61 -4.94 -35.82
N PRO A 426 -14.51 -5.43 -36.70
CA PRO A 426 -14.96 -4.67 -37.83
C PRO A 426 -15.87 -3.50 -37.41
N ARG A 427 -15.73 -2.39 -38.11
CA ARG A 427 -16.64 -1.25 -38.04
C ARG A 427 -17.95 -1.60 -38.73
N ASP A 428 -19.03 -1.73 -38.01
CA ASP A 428 -20.37 -1.70 -38.58
C ASP A 428 -20.76 -0.25 -38.88
N LYS A 429 -20.95 0.01 -40.18
CA LYS A 429 -21.72 1.13 -40.67
C LYS A 429 -23.20 0.71 -40.64
N LYS A 430 -24.03 1.51 -39.97
CA LYS A 430 -25.42 1.73 -40.42
C LYS A 430 -26.00 2.98 -39.77
N SER A 431 -26.37 3.85 -40.67
CA SER A 431 -27.52 4.77 -40.83
C SER A 431 -28.05 5.45 -39.57
#